data_064b16e2d929c28ab10318b88f3ea1ce
#
_entry.id   064b16e2d929c28ab10318b88f3ea1ce
#
_cell.length_a   1.000
_cell.length_b   1.000
_cell.length_c   1.000
_cell.angle_alpha   90.00
_cell.angle_beta   90.00
_cell.angle_gamma   90.00
#
_symmetry.space_group_name_H-M   'P 1'
#
loop_
_entity.id
_entity.type
_entity.pdbx_description
1 polymer ?
#
loop_
_entity_poly.entity_id
_entity_poly.type
_entity_poly.pdbx_seq_one_letter_code
_entity_poly.pdbx_strand_id
1 'polypeptide(L)'
;SYKDIGIYGLPMLFRDQAEVDSVRAKIDSVLMQGMSEKGFMGFGLAGVGFAYPMSQIRATSIGDVRKMKIWTPDNDLGALTAFEAFEISPIPLPYGDVLMGLQTGLINGIASPPVGTLVLQWHTQVSYALDLPLLYVYGSFVLSKKAFEKLKDTDRITVSSILNEAVRQVDESAKIDDLEAKNALARQGIEWLKPTDADFAEWEQLDSVARGALVQEDYVSDSLYRQVLSILQKSRAGD
;
A
#
# COMPACT_ATOMS: atom_id res chain seq x y z
N SER A 1 7.18 15.50 -8.44
CA SER A 1 6.05 14.72 -7.87
C SER A 1 5.45 15.45 -6.68
N TYR A 2 4.23 15.09 -6.29
CA TYR A 2 3.58 15.54 -5.07
C TYR A 2 3.84 14.48 -4.01
N LYS A 3 4.73 14.77 -3.05
CA LYS A 3 5.22 13.80 -2.07
C LYS A 3 4.12 13.22 -1.16
N ASP A 4 3.20 14.08 -0.71
CA ASP A 4 2.16 13.69 0.24
C ASP A 4 1.20 12.61 -0.28
N ILE A 5 1.24 12.34 -1.60
CA ILE A 5 0.49 11.23 -2.18
C ILE A 5 0.94 9.87 -1.60
N GLY A 6 2.12 9.76 -0.99
CA GLY A 6 2.60 8.55 -0.34
C GLY A 6 2.01 8.24 1.04
N ILE A 7 1.20 9.14 1.62
CA ILE A 7 0.79 9.07 3.03
C ILE A 7 0.12 7.77 3.44
N TYR A 8 -0.78 7.21 2.61
CA TYR A 8 -1.51 5.99 2.94
C TYR A 8 -0.66 4.72 2.85
N GLY A 9 0.45 4.78 2.11
CA GLY A 9 1.42 3.69 1.98
C GLY A 9 2.47 3.65 3.09
N LEU A 10 2.37 4.49 4.13
CA LEU A 10 3.28 4.40 5.26
C LEU A 10 3.10 3.06 5.98
N PRO A 11 4.21 2.41 6.40
CA PRO A 11 4.16 1.10 7.03
C PRO A 11 3.22 1.10 8.25
N MET A 12 2.41 0.05 8.40
CA MET A 12 1.49 -0.22 9.50
C MET A 12 0.73 1.02 10.05
N LEU A 13 0.47 2.01 9.16
CA LEU A 13 -0.26 3.21 9.52
C LEU A 13 -1.71 2.90 9.93
N PHE A 14 -2.31 1.95 9.22
CA PHE A 14 -3.70 1.51 9.41
C PHE A 14 -3.76 0.07 9.91
N ARG A 15 -4.70 -0.19 10.81
CA ARG A 15 -4.99 -1.53 11.35
C ARG A 15 -6.03 -2.28 10.52
N ASP A 16 -6.97 -1.53 9.94
CA ASP A 16 -8.09 -2.08 9.20
C ASP A 16 -8.68 -1.08 8.20
N GLN A 17 -9.67 -1.54 7.43
CA GLN A 17 -10.34 -0.74 6.42
C GLN A 17 -11.15 0.43 7.02
N ALA A 18 -11.66 0.30 8.24
CA ALA A 18 -12.43 1.38 8.88
C ALA A 18 -11.54 2.59 9.20
N GLU A 19 -10.31 2.35 9.63
CA GLU A 19 -9.30 3.40 9.81
C GLU A 19 -8.94 4.08 8.48
N VAL A 20 -8.74 3.30 7.42
CA VAL A 20 -8.51 3.83 6.06
C VAL A 20 -9.66 4.73 5.63
N ASP A 21 -10.90 4.26 5.75
CA ASP A 21 -12.09 5.01 5.35
C ASP A 21 -12.24 6.31 6.15
N SER A 22 -11.99 6.27 7.46
CA SER A 22 -12.03 7.44 8.35
C SER A 22 -11.04 8.53 7.95
N VAL A 23 -9.82 8.13 7.56
CA VAL A 23 -8.77 9.06 7.13
C VAL A 23 -9.06 9.56 5.72
N ARG A 24 -9.39 8.69 4.78
CA ARG A 24 -9.67 9.04 3.38
C ARG A 24 -10.83 10.03 3.25
N ALA A 25 -11.87 9.88 4.06
CA ALA A 25 -13.00 10.81 4.10
C ALA A 25 -12.58 12.29 4.35
N LYS A 26 -11.42 12.52 4.97
CA LYS A 26 -10.92 13.85 5.32
C LYS A 26 -9.70 14.28 4.50
N ILE A 27 -8.92 13.34 4.01
CA ILE A 27 -7.60 13.60 3.42
C ILE A 27 -7.60 13.47 1.89
N ASP A 28 -8.47 12.65 1.28
CA ASP A 28 -8.49 12.47 -0.18
C ASP A 28 -8.59 13.80 -0.94
N SER A 29 -9.44 14.73 -0.47
CA SER A 29 -9.57 16.04 -1.09
C SER A 29 -8.31 16.90 -0.97
N VAL A 30 -7.59 16.78 0.13
CA VAL A 30 -6.30 17.50 0.35
C VAL A 30 -5.25 16.97 -0.63
N LEU A 31 -5.19 15.64 -0.81
CA LEU A 31 -4.27 15.02 -1.76
C LEU A 31 -4.58 15.41 -3.20
N MET A 32 -5.85 15.41 -3.59
CA MET A 32 -6.27 15.84 -4.93
C MET A 32 -5.95 17.30 -5.20
N GLN A 33 -6.15 18.18 -4.21
CA GLN A 33 -5.77 19.59 -4.32
C GLN A 33 -4.26 19.73 -4.51
N GLY A 34 -3.45 19.10 -3.67
CA GLY A 34 -1.98 19.15 -3.77
C GLY A 34 -1.46 18.63 -5.11
N MET A 35 -2.07 17.58 -5.67
CA MET A 35 -1.75 17.12 -7.02
C MET A 35 -2.10 18.17 -8.07
N SER A 36 -3.23 18.85 -7.94
CA SER A 36 -3.65 19.93 -8.87
C SER A 36 -2.67 21.10 -8.85
N GLU A 37 -2.16 21.50 -7.70
CA GLU A 37 -1.14 22.54 -7.54
C GLU A 37 0.20 22.13 -8.20
N LYS A 38 0.49 20.84 -8.29
CA LYS A 38 1.68 20.29 -8.99
C LYS A 38 1.44 20.03 -10.48
N GLY A 39 0.31 20.47 -11.03
CA GLY A 39 0.01 20.38 -12.46
C GLY A 39 -0.62 19.05 -12.91
N PHE A 40 -1.23 18.31 -12.00
CA PHE A 40 -1.97 17.08 -12.28
C PHE A 40 -3.46 17.27 -12.00
N MET A 41 -4.31 16.81 -12.89
CA MET A 41 -5.74 16.66 -12.68
C MET A 41 -6.01 15.24 -12.20
N GLY A 42 -6.35 15.08 -10.93
CA GLY A 42 -6.72 13.79 -10.34
C GLY A 42 -8.23 13.58 -10.38
N PHE A 43 -8.64 12.32 -10.55
CA PHE A 43 -10.05 11.91 -10.63
C PHE A 43 -10.47 10.99 -9.48
N GLY A 44 -9.76 11.09 -8.36
CA GLY A 44 -9.99 10.31 -7.16
C GLY A 44 -8.86 9.33 -6.86
N LEU A 45 -8.99 8.66 -5.73
CA LEU A 45 -8.12 7.58 -5.27
C LEU A 45 -8.93 6.29 -5.22
N ALA A 46 -8.34 5.21 -5.68
CA ALA A 46 -8.91 3.86 -5.55
C ALA A 46 -7.97 3.00 -4.72
N GLY A 47 -8.51 2.33 -3.70
CA GLY A 47 -7.80 1.32 -2.94
C GLY A 47 -7.55 0.07 -3.77
N VAL A 48 -6.48 -0.66 -3.44
CA VAL A 48 -6.21 -2.02 -3.93
C VAL A 48 -6.38 -3.01 -2.77
N GLY A 49 -6.07 -2.57 -1.56
CA GLY A 49 -6.15 -3.37 -0.34
C GLY A 49 -4.87 -3.32 0.48
N PHE A 50 -4.84 -4.07 1.57
CA PHE A 50 -3.65 -4.19 2.41
C PHE A 50 -2.65 -5.17 1.81
N ALA A 51 -1.38 -4.75 1.74
CA ALA A 51 -0.30 -5.67 1.45
C ALA A 51 0.08 -6.46 2.71
N TYR A 52 0.20 -7.77 2.53
CA TYR A 52 0.64 -8.71 3.56
C TYR A 52 1.99 -9.32 3.17
N PRO A 53 2.89 -9.56 4.13
CA PRO A 53 4.08 -10.36 3.87
C PRO A 53 3.68 -11.79 3.46
N MET A 54 4.18 -12.25 2.32
CA MET A 54 3.95 -13.61 1.83
C MET A 54 5.28 -14.26 1.44
N SER A 55 5.41 -15.57 1.66
CA SER A 55 6.70 -16.23 1.54
C SER A 55 6.61 -17.72 1.21
N GLN A 56 7.74 -18.23 0.71
CA GLN A 56 7.96 -19.66 0.49
C GLN A 56 8.28 -20.42 1.80
N ILE A 57 8.75 -19.71 2.82
CA ILE A 57 9.15 -20.27 4.12
C ILE A 57 8.29 -19.66 5.23
N ARG A 58 8.06 -20.45 6.29
CA ARG A 58 7.30 -19.99 7.44
C ARG A 58 8.05 -18.89 8.17
N ALA A 59 7.43 -17.72 8.36
CA ALA A 59 7.98 -16.59 9.06
C ALA A 59 6.87 -15.79 9.77
N THR A 60 7.05 -15.51 11.06
CA THR A 60 6.11 -14.70 11.86
C THR A 60 6.80 -13.51 12.52
N SER A 61 8.08 -13.67 12.85
CA SER A 61 8.90 -12.64 13.49
C SER A 61 9.69 -11.83 12.47
N ILE A 62 10.08 -10.62 12.85
CA ILE A 62 10.99 -9.81 12.05
C ILE A 62 12.36 -10.49 11.88
N GLY A 63 12.80 -11.26 12.90
CA GLY A 63 14.04 -12.04 12.84
C GLY A 63 14.02 -13.13 11.76
N ASP A 64 12.85 -13.71 11.46
CA ASP A 64 12.68 -14.63 10.33
C ASP A 64 12.70 -13.89 9.00
N VAL A 65 11.99 -12.76 8.93
CA VAL A 65 11.91 -11.93 7.72
C VAL A 65 13.27 -11.38 7.31
N ARG A 66 14.13 -11.00 8.26
CA ARG A 66 15.51 -10.54 7.99
C ARG A 66 16.39 -11.61 7.32
N LYS A 67 16.06 -12.88 7.45
CA LYS A 67 16.79 -14.00 6.80
C LYS A 67 16.29 -14.29 5.38
N MET A 68 15.24 -13.62 4.96
CA MET A 68 14.59 -13.86 3.68
C MET A 68 15.18 -12.98 2.58
N LYS A 69 14.98 -13.41 1.35
CA LYS A 69 15.25 -12.64 0.14
C LYS A 69 13.96 -11.94 -0.26
N ILE A 70 13.73 -10.75 0.31
CA ILE A 70 12.48 -10.01 0.13
C ILE A 70 12.54 -9.16 -1.13
N TRP A 71 11.50 -9.23 -1.94
CA TRP A 71 11.32 -8.36 -3.09
C TRP A 71 10.90 -6.94 -2.68
N THR A 72 11.38 -5.97 -3.42
CA THR A 72 10.85 -4.61 -3.44
C THR A 72 10.69 -4.13 -4.89
N PRO A 73 9.71 -3.27 -5.21
CA PRO A 73 9.68 -2.61 -6.53
C PRO A 73 10.98 -1.82 -6.77
N ASP A 74 11.45 -1.85 -8.00
CA ASP A 74 12.57 -1.01 -8.40
C ASP A 74 12.18 0.47 -8.33
N ASN A 75 13.08 1.30 -7.82
CA ASN A 75 12.90 2.75 -7.64
C ASN A 75 11.82 3.18 -6.61
N ASP A 76 11.38 2.30 -5.72
CA ASP A 76 10.50 2.65 -4.61
C ASP A 76 11.32 3.10 -3.39
N LEU A 77 11.60 4.42 -3.31
CA LEU A 77 12.36 5.01 -2.21
C LEU A 77 11.67 4.83 -0.85
N GLY A 78 10.34 4.89 -0.82
CA GLY A 78 9.59 4.70 0.43
C GLY A 78 9.74 3.29 0.97
N ALA A 79 9.64 2.28 0.10
CA ALA A 79 9.89 0.90 0.48
C ALA A 79 11.34 0.68 0.93
N LEU A 80 12.33 1.25 0.23
CA LEU A 80 13.74 1.12 0.60
C LEU A 80 14.02 1.70 1.99
N THR A 81 13.54 2.92 2.29
CA THR A 81 13.68 3.53 3.62
C THR A 81 13.00 2.71 4.71
N ALA A 82 11.81 2.16 4.44
CA ALA A 82 11.14 1.28 5.39
C ALA A 82 11.91 -0.01 5.63
N PHE A 83 12.45 -0.65 4.59
CA PHE A 83 13.27 -1.85 4.73
C PHE A 83 14.57 -1.59 5.50
N GLU A 84 15.22 -0.44 5.29
CA GLU A 84 16.41 -0.04 6.04
C GLU A 84 16.11 0.09 7.53
N ALA A 85 15.00 0.73 7.90
CA ALA A 85 14.56 0.83 9.30
C ALA A 85 14.24 -0.54 9.93
N PHE A 86 13.80 -1.52 9.14
CA PHE A 86 13.60 -2.91 9.56
C PHE A 86 14.90 -3.76 9.54
N GLU A 87 16.02 -3.17 9.12
CA GLU A 87 17.30 -3.88 8.91
C GLU A 87 17.17 -5.05 7.92
N ILE A 88 16.36 -4.85 6.89
CA ILE A 88 16.14 -5.82 5.80
C ILE A 88 16.84 -5.28 4.55
N SER A 89 17.59 -6.12 3.86
CA SER A 89 18.18 -5.80 2.55
C SER A 89 17.30 -6.38 1.44
N PRO A 90 16.39 -5.58 0.84
CA PRO A 90 15.49 -6.07 -0.18
C PRO A 90 16.21 -6.28 -1.52
N ILE A 91 15.61 -7.09 -2.37
CA ILE A 91 16.05 -7.31 -3.75
C ILE A 91 15.10 -6.55 -4.69
N PRO A 92 15.56 -5.47 -5.33
CA PRO A 92 14.72 -4.71 -6.25
C PRO A 92 14.55 -5.47 -7.58
N LEU A 93 13.30 -5.67 -8.00
CA LEU A 93 12.94 -6.24 -9.30
C LEU A 93 11.73 -5.51 -9.88
N PRO A 94 11.65 -5.39 -11.22
CA PRO A 94 10.42 -5.01 -11.90
C PRO A 94 9.28 -6.00 -11.60
N TYR A 95 8.04 -5.53 -11.57
CA TYR A 95 6.86 -6.38 -11.31
C TYR A 95 6.79 -7.60 -12.23
N GLY A 96 7.18 -7.46 -13.50
CA GLY A 96 7.17 -8.56 -14.47
C GLY A 96 8.15 -9.69 -14.17
N ASP A 97 9.19 -9.43 -13.37
CA ASP A 97 10.25 -10.39 -13.07
C ASP A 97 10.06 -11.11 -11.74
N VAL A 98 9.07 -10.67 -10.92
CA VAL A 98 8.83 -11.22 -9.58
C VAL A 98 8.48 -12.70 -9.61
N LEU A 99 7.58 -13.11 -10.50
CA LEU A 99 7.21 -14.54 -10.61
C LEU A 99 8.43 -15.42 -10.92
N MET A 100 9.25 -15.00 -11.87
CA MET A 100 10.48 -15.72 -12.20
C MET A 100 11.49 -15.68 -11.04
N GLY A 101 11.59 -14.54 -10.34
CA GLY A 101 12.42 -14.40 -9.15
C GLY A 101 12.04 -15.37 -8.03
N LEU A 102 10.74 -15.58 -7.82
CA LEU A 102 10.22 -16.57 -6.89
C LEU A 102 10.51 -18.02 -7.35
N GLN A 103 10.30 -18.31 -8.65
CA GLN A 103 10.54 -19.64 -9.24
C GLN A 103 12.00 -20.07 -9.18
N THR A 104 12.92 -19.14 -9.37
CA THR A 104 14.36 -19.41 -9.35
C THR A 104 15.00 -19.34 -7.96
N GLY A 105 14.25 -18.91 -6.94
CA GLY A 105 14.77 -18.67 -5.60
C GLY A 105 15.70 -17.45 -5.50
N LEU A 106 15.67 -16.55 -6.49
CA LEU A 106 16.30 -15.24 -6.40
C LEU A 106 15.69 -14.44 -5.24
N ILE A 107 14.36 -14.48 -5.12
CA ILE A 107 13.58 -14.00 -3.98
C ILE A 107 12.73 -15.15 -3.40
N ASN A 108 12.37 -15.07 -2.12
CA ASN A 108 11.51 -16.05 -1.45
C ASN A 108 10.42 -15.40 -0.59
N GLY A 109 10.32 -14.07 -0.64
CA GLY A 109 9.31 -13.28 0.06
C GLY A 109 8.92 -12.03 -0.70
N ILE A 110 7.66 -11.66 -0.56
CA ILE A 110 7.03 -10.47 -1.15
C ILE A 110 6.13 -9.81 -0.12
N ALA A 111 5.80 -8.53 -0.33
CA ALA A 111 4.67 -7.88 0.31
C ALA A 111 3.69 -7.45 -0.79
N SER A 112 2.45 -7.95 -0.73
CA SER A 112 1.46 -7.73 -1.80
C SER A 112 0.03 -7.80 -1.27
N PRO A 113 -0.92 -7.05 -1.84
CA PRO A 113 -2.33 -7.29 -1.62
C PRO A 113 -2.74 -8.68 -2.14
N PRO A 114 -3.70 -9.36 -1.49
CA PRO A 114 -4.24 -10.64 -1.94
C PRO A 114 -4.67 -10.66 -3.40
N VAL A 115 -5.40 -9.63 -3.84
CA VAL A 115 -5.86 -9.51 -5.23
C VAL A 115 -4.67 -9.42 -6.21
N GLY A 116 -3.64 -8.64 -5.89
CA GLY A 116 -2.43 -8.53 -6.71
C GLY A 116 -1.69 -9.86 -6.81
N THR A 117 -1.58 -10.57 -5.69
CA THR A 117 -0.94 -11.90 -5.62
C THR A 117 -1.65 -12.94 -6.49
N LEU A 118 -2.99 -12.89 -6.56
CA LEU A 118 -3.78 -13.76 -7.45
C LEU A 118 -3.60 -13.37 -8.92
N VAL A 119 -3.80 -12.10 -9.26
CA VAL A 119 -3.75 -11.61 -10.64
C VAL A 119 -2.38 -11.83 -11.27
N LEU A 120 -1.30 -11.61 -10.51
CA LEU A 120 0.07 -11.81 -10.97
C LEU A 120 0.56 -13.26 -10.80
N GLN A 121 -0.31 -14.17 -10.37
CA GLN A 121 -0.02 -15.60 -10.18
C GLN A 121 1.12 -15.90 -9.18
N TRP A 122 1.48 -14.94 -8.33
CA TRP A 122 2.54 -15.13 -7.33
C TRP A 122 2.16 -16.15 -6.25
N HIS A 123 0.85 -16.33 -6.01
CA HIS A 123 0.32 -17.34 -5.10
C HIS A 123 0.77 -18.77 -5.43
N THR A 124 1.15 -19.04 -6.69
CA THR A 124 1.66 -20.35 -7.10
C THR A 124 3.05 -20.67 -6.54
N GLN A 125 3.73 -19.65 -6.01
CA GLN A 125 5.13 -19.74 -5.57
C GLN A 125 5.33 -19.46 -4.08
N VAL A 126 4.29 -19.04 -3.36
CA VAL A 126 4.34 -18.79 -1.91
C VAL A 126 3.43 -19.78 -1.18
N SER A 127 3.78 -20.13 0.06
CA SER A 127 3.02 -21.09 0.88
C SER A 127 2.44 -20.44 2.13
N TYR A 128 2.99 -19.31 2.55
CA TYR A 128 2.64 -18.67 3.82
C TYR A 128 2.33 -17.18 3.58
N ALA A 129 1.37 -16.67 4.34
CA ALA A 129 1.07 -15.26 4.46
C ALA A 129 1.03 -14.87 5.95
N LEU A 130 1.72 -13.81 6.34
CA LEU A 130 1.61 -13.27 7.69
C LEU A 130 0.37 -12.38 7.77
N ASP A 131 -0.56 -12.69 8.65
CA ASP A 131 -1.79 -11.91 8.88
C ASP A 131 -1.48 -10.61 9.64
N LEU A 132 -0.67 -9.78 9.00
CA LEU A 132 -0.22 -8.49 9.45
C LEU A 132 -0.34 -7.49 8.29
N PRO A 133 -1.32 -6.56 8.31
CA PRO A 133 -1.46 -5.54 7.29
C PRO A 133 -0.27 -4.59 7.35
N LEU A 134 0.67 -4.73 6.40
CA LEU A 134 1.94 -4.00 6.42
C LEU A 134 1.81 -2.59 5.87
N LEU A 135 1.07 -2.40 4.78
CA LEU A 135 0.79 -1.09 4.19
C LEU A 135 -0.49 -1.14 3.37
N TYR A 136 -1.13 0.01 3.17
CA TYR A 136 -2.31 0.12 2.31
C TYR A 136 -1.91 0.55 0.91
N VAL A 137 -2.23 -0.29 -0.07
CA VAL A 137 -1.95 -0.04 -1.49
C VAL A 137 -3.14 0.66 -2.13
N TYR A 138 -2.86 1.69 -2.90
CA TYR A 138 -3.86 2.49 -3.62
C TYR A 138 -3.26 3.13 -4.85
N GLY A 139 -4.12 3.58 -5.76
CA GLY A 139 -3.74 4.26 -6.97
C GLY A 139 -4.59 5.50 -7.21
N SER A 140 -4.11 6.36 -8.11
CA SER A 140 -4.86 7.51 -8.61
C SER A 140 -4.81 7.55 -10.12
N PHE A 141 -5.94 7.83 -10.74
CA PHE A 141 -5.96 8.16 -12.16
C PHE A 141 -5.73 9.66 -12.33
N VAL A 142 -4.67 10.00 -13.06
CA VAL A 142 -4.25 11.40 -13.22
C VAL A 142 -3.98 11.74 -14.67
N LEU A 143 -4.30 12.97 -15.06
CA LEU A 143 -3.92 13.56 -16.35
C LEU A 143 -3.04 14.80 -16.12
N SER A 144 -2.17 15.11 -17.08
CA SER A 144 -1.51 16.41 -17.08
C SER A 144 -2.56 17.52 -17.15
N LYS A 145 -2.55 18.46 -16.20
CA LYS A 145 -3.45 19.62 -16.18
C LYS A 145 -3.38 20.41 -17.49
N LYS A 146 -2.15 20.62 -17.99
CA LYS A 146 -1.92 21.29 -19.30
C LYS A 146 -2.57 20.54 -20.48
N ALA A 147 -2.60 19.21 -20.44
CA ALA A 147 -3.27 18.41 -21.48
C ALA A 147 -4.79 18.47 -21.33
N PHE A 148 -5.29 18.37 -20.11
CA PHE A 148 -6.72 18.41 -19.79
C PHE A 148 -7.34 19.78 -20.13
N GLU A 149 -6.63 20.88 -19.90
CA GLU A 149 -7.08 22.24 -20.21
C GLU A 149 -7.21 22.54 -21.72
N LYS A 150 -6.62 21.70 -22.60
CA LYS A 150 -6.81 21.80 -24.05
C LYS A 150 -8.15 21.27 -24.54
N LEU A 151 -8.86 20.51 -23.72
CA LEU A 151 -10.20 20.05 -24.02
C LEU A 151 -11.19 21.22 -23.96
N LYS A 152 -12.27 21.16 -24.74
CA LYS A 152 -13.40 22.10 -24.61
C LYS A 152 -14.07 21.93 -23.25
N ASP A 153 -14.71 22.96 -22.74
CA ASP A 153 -15.36 22.93 -21.43
C ASP A 153 -16.37 21.81 -21.29
N THR A 154 -17.20 21.58 -22.32
CA THR A 154 -18.15 20.47 -22.37
C THR A 154 -17.48 19.11 -22.26
N ASP A 155 -16.34 18.93 -22.94
CA ASP A 155 -15.60 17.68 -22.95
C ASP A 155 -14.90 17.46 -21.61
N ARG A 156 -14.37 18.52 -20.99
CA ARG A 156 -13.78 18.46 -19.62
C ARG A 156 -14.80 17.99 -18.59
N ILE A 157 -16.03 18.50 -18.65
CA ILE A 157 -17.12 18.09 -17.75
C ILE A 157 -17.42 16.60 -17.96
N THR A 158 -17.58 16.17 -19.21
CA THR A 158 -17.89 14.77 -19.55
C THR A 158 -16.77 13.83 -19.11
N VAL A 159 -15.53 14.14 -19.45
CA VAL A 159 -14.33 13.33 -19.07
C VAL A 159 -14.21 13.25 -17.55
N SER A 160 -14.38 14.39 -16.84
CA SER A 160 -14.32 14.37 -15.37
C SER A 160 -15.41 13.51 -14.76
N SER A 161 -16.66 13.61 -15.26
CA SER A 161 -17.77 12.79 -14.76
C SER A 161 -17.51 11.30 -14.95
N ILE A 162 -17.07 10.91 -16.15
CA ILE A 162 -16.79 9.50 -16.47
C ILE A 162 -15.63 8.95 -15.62
N LEU A 163 -14.52 9.70 -15.52
CA LEU A 163 -13.34 9.22 -14.80
C LEU A 163 -13.56 9.18 -13.29
N ASN A 164 -14.20 10.20 -12.71
CA ASN A 164 -14.56 10.17 -11.29
C ASN A 164 -15.45 8.98 -10.95
N GLU A 165 -16.45 8.71 -11.79
CA GLU A 165 -17.36 7.58 -11.61
C GLU A 165 -16.62 6.24 -11.76
N ALA A 166 -15.74 6.11 -12.75
CA ALA A 166 -14.94 4.90 -12.95
C ALA A 166 -14.01 4.63 -11.74
N VAL A 167 -13.30 5.66 -11.25
CA VAL A 167 -12.43 5.52 -10.08
C VAL A 167 -13.24 5.14 -8.83
N ARG A 168 -14.41 5.76 -8.64
CA ARG A 168 -15.31 5.43 -7.52
C ARG A 168 -15.76 3.96 -7.57
N GLN A 169 -16.16 3.47 -8.75
CA GLN A 169 -16.58 2.07 -8.93
C GLN A 169 -15.44 1.10 -8.64
N VAL A 170 -14.23 1.40 -9.11
CA VAL A 170 -13.03 0.59 -8.79
C VAL A 170 -12.76 0.59 -7.29
N ASP A 171 -12.83 1.74 -6.62
CA ASP A 171 -12.60 1.86 -5.17
C ASP A 171 -13.64 1.07 -4.35
N GLU A 172 -14.91 1.09 -4.77
CA GLU A 172 -15.98 0.34 -4.10
C GLU A 172 -15.84 -1.17 -4.30
N SER A 173 -15.48 -1.63 -5.50
CA SER A 173 -15.29 -3.06 -5.77
C SER A 173 -14.05 -3.60 -5.08
N ALA A 174 -12.96 -2.84 -5.01
CA ALA A 174 -11.68 -3.28 -4.47
C ALA A 174 -11.77 -3.81 -3.02
N LYS A 175 -12.66 -3.23 -2.19
CA LYS A 175 -12.86 -3.68 -0.81
C LYS A 175 -13.43 -5.09 -0.72
N ILE A 176 -14.35 -5.43 -1.63
CA ILE A 176 -14.96 -6.76 -1.72
C ILE A 176 -13.95 -7.73 -2.34
N ASP A 177 -13.32 -7.32 -3.43
CA ASP A 177 -12.36 -8.11 -4.19
C ASP A 177 -11.15 -8.53 -3.33
N ASP A 178 -10.64 -7.64 -2.46
CA ASP A 178 -9.51 -7.95 -1.58
C ASP A 178 -9.87 -9.00 -0.52
N LEU A 179 -11.07 -8.90 0.07
CA LEU A 179 -11.55 -9.91 1.02
C LEU A 179 -11.79 -11.27 0.35
N GLU A 180 -12.39 -11.27 -0.85
CA GLU A 180 -12.59 -12.49 -1.63
C GLU A 180 -11.26 -13.11 -2.06
N ALA A 181 -10.29 -12.29 -2.45
CA ALA A 181 -8.94 -12.72 -2.80
C ALA A 181 -8.22 -13.35 -1.60
N LYS A 182 -8.31 -12.75 -0.40
CA LYS A 182 -7.75 -13.35 0.83
C LYS A 182 -8.32 -14.75 1.09
N ASN A 183 -9.63 -14.90 0.96
CA ASN A 183 -10.29 -16.20 1.08
C ASN A 183 -9.90 -17.19 -0.03
N ALA A 184 -9.72 -16.71 -1.26
CA ALA A 184 -9.28 -17.52 -2.38
C ALA A 184 -7.86 -18.05 -2.17
N LEU A 185 -6.92 -17.21 -1.70
CA LEU A 185 -5.56 -17.61 -1.36
C LEU A 185 -5.55 -18.74 -0.31
N ALA A 186 -6.38 -18.62 0.74
CA ALA A 186 -6.51 -19.70 1.74
C ALA A 186 -7.02 -21.01 1.13
N ARG A 187 -8.01 -20.95 0.22
CA ARG A 187 -8.49 -22.14 -0.53
C ARG A 187 -7.44 -22.73 -1.48
N GLN A 188 -6.51 -21.91 -1.95
CA GLN A 188 -5.37 -22.36 -2.77
C GLN A 188 -4.22 -22.95 -1.94
N GLY A 189 -4.38 -23.04 -0.62
CA GLY A 189 -3.41 -23.68 0.27
C GLY A 189 -2.41 -22.72 0.92
N ILE A 190 -2.57 -21.41 0.78
CA ILE A 190 -1.75 -20.42 1.51
C ILE A 190 -2.15 -20.47 2.99
N GLU A 191 -1.19 -20.79 3.86
CA GLU A 191 -1.38 -20.76 5.32
C GLU A 191 -1.24 -19.34 5.85
N TRP A 192 -2.32 -18.80 6.45
CA TRP A 192 -2.30 -17.50 7.12
C TRP A 192 -1.77 -17.67 8.53
N LEU A 193 -0.59 -17.10 8.78
CA LEU A 193 0.11 -17.14 10.06
C LEU A 193 -0.26 -15.88 10.87
N LYS A 194 -0.50 -16.08 12.17
CA LYS A 194 -0.66 -14.94 13.08
C LYS A 194 0.65 -14.69 13.81
N PRO A 195 1.11 -13.43 13.91
CA PRO A 195 2.21 -13.10 14.79
C PRO A 195 1.81 -13.37 16.24
N THR A 196 2.77 -13.72 17.09
CA THR A 196 2.55 -13.69 18.55
C THR A 196 2.45 -12.24 19.02
N ASP A 197 1.92 -12.03 20.23
CA ASP A 197 1.84 -10.68 20.81
C ASP A 197 3.25 -10.04 20.93
N ALA A 198 4.27 -10.85 21.21
CA ALA A 198 5.66 -10.38 21.28
C ALA A 198 6.20 -9.99 19.89
N ASP A 199 5.95 -10.83 18.86
CA ASP A 199 6.33 -10.50 17.48
C ASP A 199 5.60 -9.22 17.02
N PHE A 200 4.30 -9.11 17.30
CA PHE A 200 3.52 -7.92 16.92
C PHE A 200 4.07 -6.64 17.56
N ALA A 201 4.43 -6.67 18.84
CA ALA A 201 5.01 -5.52 19.54
C ALA A 201 6.37 -5.11 18.93
N GLU A 202 7.20 -6.08 18.49
CA GLU A 202 8.46 -5.78 17.79
C GLU A 202 8.19 -5.13 16.42
N TRP A 203 7.20 -5.62 15.67
CA TRP A 203 6.76 -5.01 14.40
C TRP A 203 6.27 -3.58 14.61
N GLU A 204 5.42 -3.30 15.62
CA GLU A 204 4.93 -1.94 15.91
C GLU A 204 6.06 -0.97 16.28
N GLN A 205 7.07 -1.45 17.03
CA GLN A 205 8.22 -0.62 17.41
C GLN A 205 9.05 -0.21 16.19
N LEU A 206 9.40 -1.16 15.32
CA LEU A 206 10.19 -0.91 14.12
C LEU A 206 9.44 -0.05 13.10
N ASP A 207 8.13 -0.27 12.97
CA ASP A 207 7.26 0.51 12.14
C ASP A 207 7.22 1.99 12.55
N SER A 208 7.17 2.26 13.85
CA SER A 208 7.25 3.64 14.36
C SER A 208 8.56 4.31 13.96
N VAL A 209 9.69 3.57 13.99
CA VAL A 209 10.99 4.07 13.52
C VAL A 209 10.96 4.33 12.02
N ALA A 210 10.43 3.39 11.24
CA ALA A 210 10.33 3.51 9.78
C ALA A 210 9.49 4.73 9.36
N ARG A 211 8.32 4.93 9.97
CA ARG A 211 7.51 6.13 9.69
C ARG A 211 8.22 7.43 10.06
N GLY A 212 8.93 7.43 11.20
CA GLY A 212 9.75 8.59 11.60
C GLY A 212 10.83 8.92 10.59
N ALA A 213 11.56 7.92 10.08
CA ALA A 213 12.57 8.08 9.03
C ALA A 213 11.97 8.63 7.73
N LEU A 214 10.85 8.07 7.26
CA LEU A 214 10.16 8.54 6.06
C LEU A 214 9.72 10.01 6.14
N VAL A 215 9.25 10.46 7.31
CA VAL A 215 8.92 11.87 7.54
C VAL A 215 10.18 12.73 7.55
N GLN A 216 11.27 12.29 8.18
CA GLN A 216 12.54 13.01 8.22
C GLN A 216 13.18 13.15 6.83
N GLU A 217 13.07 12.14 5.99
CA GLU A 217 13.55 12.13 4.60
C GLU A 217 12.60 12.87 3.63
N ASP A 218 11.60 13.56 4.16
CA ASP A 218 10.63 14.33 3.37
C ASP A 218 9.82 13.50 2.37
N TYR A 219 9.63 12.20 2.63
CA TYR A 219 8.77 11.32 1.82
C TYR A 219 7.30 11.77 1.89
N VAL A 220 6.85 12.19 3.07
CA VAL A 220 5.58 12.88 3.31
C VAL A 220 5.81 14.09 4.22
N SER A 221 4.93 15.10 4.16
CA SER A 221 5.05 16.26 5.04
C SER A 221 4.67 15.92 6.49
N ASP A 222 5.46 16.41 7.46
CA ASP A 222 5.18 16.24 8.88
C ASP A 222 3.79 16.78 9.27
N SER A 223 3.36 17.88 8.65
CA SER A 223 2.04 18.46 8.91
C SER A 223 0.90 17.52 8.53
N LEU A 224 0.96 16.88 7.35
CA LEU A 224 -0.05 15.94 6.91
C LEU A 224 0.01 14.65 7.75
N TYR A 225 1.21 14.15 8.05
CA TYR A 225 1.39 12.98 8.90
C TYR A 225 0.74 13.17 10.28
N ARG A 226 0.98 14.30 10.94
CA ARG A 226 0.34 14.62 12.23
C ARG A 226 -1.17 14.74 12.13
N GLN A 227 -1.67 15.33 11.03
CA GLN A 227 -3.11 15.40 10.79
C GLN A 227 -3.74 14.01 10.70
N VAL A 228 -3.11 13.09 9.94
CA VAL A 228 -3.56 11.70 9.83
C VAL A 228 -3.52 10.99 11.18
N LEU A 229 -2.42 11.12 11.94
CA LEU A 229 -2.34 10.54 13.29
C LEU A 229 -3.44 11.04 14.22
N SER A 230 -3.77 12.35 14.16
CA SER A 230 -4.87 12.91 14.96
C SER A 230 -6.23 12.31 14.59
N ILE A 231 -6.48 12.04 13.31
CA ILE A 231 -7.71 11.38 12.86
C ILE A 231 -7.76 9.94 13.40
N LEU A 232 -6.65 9.21 13.26
CA LEU A 232 -6.55 7.82 13.73
C LEU A 232 -6.72 7.71 15.26
N GLN A 233 -6.15 8.64 16.03
CA GLN A 233 -6.31 8.66 17.48
C GLN A 233 -7.79 8.81 17.89
N LYS A 234 -8.54 9.70 17.23
CA LYS A 234 -9.98 9.86 17.45
C LYS A 234 -10.76 8.61 17.08
N SER A 235 -10.49 8.05 15.89
CA SER A 235 -11.15 6.82 15.45
C SER A 235 -10.90 5.65 16.41
N ARG A 236 -9.68 5.52 16.94
CA ARG A 236 -9.30 4.47 17.91
C ARG A 236 -9.88 4.69 19.31
N ALA A 237 -10.17 5.93 19.66
CA ALA A 237 -10.82 6.28 20.94
C ALA A 237 -12.35 6.09 20.91
N GLY A 238 -12.94 5.86 19.72
CA GLY A 238 -14.39 5.70 19.57
C GLY A 238 -15.16 7.03 19.48
N ASP A 239 -14.46 8.13 19.15
CA ASP A 239 -15.01 9.48 18.96
C ASP A 239 -15.32 9.79 17.48
#